data_53e256512e6b7b06b9c3f5ee1149ba03
#
_entry.id   53e256512e6b7b06b9c3f5ee1149ba03
#
_cell.length_a   1.000
_cell.length_b   1.000
_cell.length_c   1.000
_cell.angle_alpha   90.00
_cell.angle_beta   90.00
_cell.angle_gamma   90.00
#
_symmetry.space_group_name_H-M   'P 1'
#
loop_
_entity.id
_entity.type
_entity.pdbx_description
1 polymer ?
#
loop_
_entity_poly.entity_id
_entity_poly.type
_entity_poly.pdbx_seq_one_letter_code
_entity_poly.pdbx_strand_id
1 'polypeptide(L)'
;MIPLSALNHFLYCPRRAALIHVEGIFKDNEHTLRGDIVHEHADLRGYEVVQGVKLLRALPVFSDRLGLSGKCDIVEVHPVAAEVTRLNLSKAESGNQKVEIQSEPPHVGFYGKLFPVEFKVGKRRQWENDDAQLCAQALCLEEMFHTTIPRGAVFHADSKRRREIEFTPALRALTEKTIAELHDLLDSTAIPRAEFREACEECSLYEICLPKATGTGSRAAQLAGQLFKI
;
A
#
# COMPACT_ATOMS: atom_id res chain seq x y z
N MET A 1 -1.67 -7.05 14.48
CA MET A 1 -2.00 -6.54 13.12
C MET A 1 -0.74 -6.06 12.44
N ILE A 2 -0.55 -6.41 11.18
CA ILE A 2 0.61 -6.06 10.36
C ILE A 2 0.27 -4.82 9.54
N PRO A 3 1.18 -3.82 9.40
CA PRO A 3 0.92 -2.66 8.57
C PRO A 3 0.87 -3.04 7.08
N LEU A 4 -0.08 -2.49 6.33
CA LEU A 4 -0.25 -2.73 4.88
C LEU A 4 1.05 -2.48 4.08
N SER A 5 1.86 -1.50 4.50
CA SER A 5 3.17 -1.21 3.88
C SER A 5 4.17 -2.37 3.99
N ALA A 6 4.03 -3.24 5.01
CA ALA A 6 4.91 -4.39 5.18
C ALA A 6 4.76 -5.40 4.02
N LEU A 7 3.58 -5.48 3.42
CA LEU A 7 3.34 -6.33 2.25
C LEU A 7 4.21 -5.92 1.06
N ASN A 8 4.29 -4.61 0.79
CA ASN A 8 5.17 -4.08 -0.26
C ASN A 8 6.66 -4.37 0.05
N HIS A 9 7.07 -4.19 1.32
CA HIS A 9 8.44 -4.51 1.74
C HIS A 9 8.77 -5.99 1.57
N PHE A 10 7.82 -6.88 1.89
CA PHE A 10 7.99 -8.33 1.78
C PHE A 10 8.10 -8.79 0.32
N LEU A 11 7.22 -8.30 -0.55
CA LEU A 11 7.26 -8.60 -1.98
C LEU A 11 8.51 -8.05 -2.66
N TYR A 12 8.97 -6.89 -2.22
CA TYR A 12 10.27 -6.37 -2.67
C TYR A 12 11.41 -7.28 -2.24
N CYS A 13 11.46 -7.67 -0.96
CA CYS A 13 12.46 -8.57 -0.40
C CYS A 13 12.05 -9.04 1.01
N PRO A 14 11.84 -10.36 1.25
CA PRO A 14 11.51 -10.87 2.58
C PRO A 14 12.51 -10.45 3.67
N ARG A 15 13.81 -10.43 3.36
CA ARG A 15 14.83 -9.94 4.30
C ARG A 15 14.66 -8.47 4.63
N ARG A 16 14.30 -7.61 3.66
CA ARG A 16 13.99 -6.20 3.91
C ARG A 16 12.81 -6.06 4.88
N ALA A 17 11.75 -6.82 4.66
CA ALA A 17 10.60 -6.82 5.55
C ALA A 17 10.99 -7.24 6.98
N ALA A 18 11.79 -8.30 7.12
CA ALA A 18 12.28 -8.74 8.43
C ALA A 18 13.17 -7.68 9.11
N LEU A 19 14.12 -7.07 8.39
CA LEU A 19 14.97 -6.01 8.94
C LEU A 19 14.18 -4.81 9.43
N ILE A 20 13.12 -4.42 8.70
CA ILE A 20 12.27 -3.28 9.08
C ILE A 20 11.34 -3.64 10.23
N HIS A 21 10.62 -4.75 10.13
CA HIS A 21 9.49 -5.04 11.01
C HIS A 21 9.81 -5.96 12.19
N VAL A 22 10.89 -6.74 12.12
CA VAL A 22 11.40 -7.57 13.24
C VAL A 22 12.52 -6.85 13.99
N GLU A 23 13.52 -6.35 13.25
CA GLU A 23 14.69 -5.69 13.87
C GLU A 23 14.50 -4.19 14.11
N GLY A 24 13.45 -3.59 13.59
CA GLY A 24 13.17 -2.15 13.72
C GLY A 24 14.18 -1.26 12.97
N ILE A 25 14.90 -1.82 11.99
CA ILE A 25 15.90 -1.08 11.20
C ILE A 25 15.19 -0.33 10.09
N PHE A 26 15.15 0.99 10.19
CA PHE A 26 14.63 1.86 9.15
C PHE A 26 15.71 2.87 8.74
N LYS A 27 15.92 3.03 7.45
CA LYS A 27 16.83 4.04 6.89
C LYS A 27 16.18 4.65 5.65
N ASP A 28 16.11 5.97 5.64
CA ASP A 28 15.65 6.71 4.47
C ASP A 28 16.73 6.74 3.39
N ASN A 29 16.26 6.76 2.15
CA ASN A 29 17.05 7.12 0.99
C ASN A 29 16.26 8.15 0.13
N GLU A 30 16.85 8.60 -0.96
CA GLU A 30 16.20 9.58 -1.85
C GLU A 30 14.80 9.10 -2.32
N HIS A 31 14.63 7.80 -2.54
CA HIS A 31 13.35 7.24 -3.00
C HIS A 31 12.30 7.21 -1.90
N THR A 32 12.66 6.89 -0.65
CA THR A 32 11.71 6.91 0.49
C THR A 32 11.29 8.33 0.83
N LEU A 33 12.25 9.28 0.89
CA LEU A 33 11.97 10.69 1.16
C LEU A 33 11.05 11.33 0.09
N ARG A 34 11.27 11.01 -1.19
CA ARG A 34 10.36 11.45 -2.27
C ARG A 34 8.97 10.84 -2.11
N GLY A 35 8.89 9.60 -1.62
CA GLY A 35 7.63 8.93 -1.27
C GLY A 35 6.85 9.74 -0.24
N ASP A 36 7.50 10.09 0.86
CA ASP A 36 6.88 10.82 1.96
C ASP A 36 6.30 12.17 1.51
N ILE A 37 7.01 12.93 0.67
CA ILE A 37 6.53 14.20 0.11
C ILE A 37 5.25 14.01 -0.72
N VAL A 38 5.16 12.94 -1.50
CA VAL A 38 3.96 12.65 -2.32
C VAL A 38 2.79 12.25 -1.44
N HIS A 39 3.04 11.49 -0.37
CA HIS A 39 2.02 11.11 0.59
C HIS A 39 1.56 12.27 1.49
N GLU A 40 2.41 13.26 1.75
CA GLU A 40 2.07 14.43 2.57
C GLU A 40 0.81 15.15 2.06
N HIS A 41 0.64 15.25 0.76
CA HIS A 41 -0.57 15.83 0.16
C HIS A 41 -1.80 14.92 0.23
N ALA A 42 -1.62 13.60 0.29
CA ALA A 42 -2.69 12.62 0.46
C ALA A 42 -3.05 12.40 1.95
N ASP A 43 -2.13 12.72 2.87
CA ASP A 43 -2.23 12.44 4.31
C ASP A 43 -3.10 13.41 5.10
N LEU A 44 -3.54 14.50 4.50
CA LEU A 44 -4.53 15.38 5.11
C LEU A 44 -5.87 14.65 5.19
N ARG A 45 -6.20 14.13 6.39
CA ARG A 45 -7.50 13.49 6.63
C ARG A 45 -8.64 14.44 6.27
N GLY A 46 -9.58 13.94 5.53
CA GLY A 46 -10.74 14.71 5.13
C GLY A 46 -11.44 14.11 3.92
N TYR A 47 -12.43 14.83 3.44
CA TYR A 47 -13.04 14.50 2.17
C TYR A 47 -13.24 15.76 1.32
N GLU A 48 -13.24 15.57 0.02
CA GLU A 48 -13.63 16.59 -0.94
C GLU A 48 -14.56 15.98 -1.99
N VAL A 49 -15.36 16.80 -2.65
CA VAL A 49 -16.22 16.35 -3.74
C VAL A 49 -15.73 16.98 -5.04
N VAL A 50 -15.27 16.15 -5.96
CA VAL A 50 -14.77 16.57 -7.27
C VAL A 50 -15.64 15.93 -8.34
N GLN A 51 -16.30 16.76 -9.15
CA GLN A 51 -17.18 16.30 -10.25
C GLN A 51 -18.22 15.25 -9.82
N GLY A 52 -18.76 15.37 -8.60
CA GLY A 52 -19.76 14.45 -8.05
C GLY A 52 -19.20 13.15 -7.45
N VAL A 53 -17.90 12.96 -7.46
CA VAL A 53 -17.21 11.85 -6.77
C VAL A 53 -16.69 12.36 -5.44
N LYS A 54 -16.99 11.66 -4.33
CA LYS A 54 -16.47 11.98 -3.02
C LYS A 54 -15.11 11.28 -2.85
N LEU A 55 -14.06 12.04 -2.55
CA LEU A 55 -12.71 11.55 -2.31
C LEU A 55 -12.45 11.52 -0.81
N LEU A 56 -12.24 10.34 -0.24
CA LEU A 56 -11.83 10.16 1.15
C LEU A 56 -10.30 10.05 1.17
N ARG A 57 -9.64 10.96 1.92
CA ARG A 57 -8.18 11.01 2.02
C ARG A 57 -7.70 10.36 3.31
N ALA A 58 -6.56 9.68 3.25
CA ALA A 58 -5.90 9.01 4.37
C ALA A 58 -6.89 8.18 5.20
N LEU A 59 -7.77 7.43 4.52
CA LEU A 59 -8.79 6.62 5.18
C LEU A 59 -8.13 5.46 5.93
N PRO A 60 -8.24 5.38 7.27
CA PRO A 60 -7.77 4.22 8.02
C PRO A 60 -8.54 2.99 7.62
N VAL A 61 -7.82 1.88 7.40
CA VAL A 61 -8.42 0.60 7.03
C VAL A 61 -7.81 -0.53 7.85
N PHE A 62 -8.60 -1.56 8.08
CA PHE A 62 -8.17 -2.78 8.77
C PHE A 62 -8.94 -3.99 8.25
N SER A 63 -8.39 -5.16 8.53
CA SER A 63 -9.04 -6.45 8.32
C SER A 63 -8.66 -7.35 9.48
N ASP A 64 -9.63 -7.74 10.31
CA ASP A 64 -9.42 -8.70 11.40
C ASP A 64 -9.14 -10.09 10.84
N ARG A 65 -9.82 -10.46 9.75
CA ARG A 65 -9.62 -11.73 9.05
C ARG A 65 -8.18 -11.89 8.53
N LEU A 66 -7.62 -10.83 7.96
CA LEU A 66 -6.26 -10.85 7.38
C LEU A 66 -5.18 -10.39 8.37
N GLY A 67 -5.56 -9.89 9.54
CA GLY A 67 -4.63 -9.36 10.53
C GLY A 67 -3.87 -8.13 10.04
N LEU A 68 -4.49 -7.29 9.18
CA LEU A 68 -3.88 -6.12 8.57
C LEU A 68 -4.46 -4.82 9.12
N SER A 69 -3.63 -3.77 9.13
CA SER A 69 -4.06 -2.40 9.38
C SER A 69 -3.24 -1.41 8.57
N GLY A 70 -3.80 -0.24 8.30
CA GLY A 70 -3.10 0.81 7.55
C GLY A 70 -4.00 1.95 7.14
N LYS A 71 -3.67 2.59 6.04
CA LYS A 71 -4.49 3.64 5.43
C LYS A 71 -4.50 3.50 3.90
N CYS A 72 -5.60 3.91 3.28
CA CYS A 72 -5.66 4.16 1.85
C CYS A 72 -5.36 5.64 1.60
N ASP A 73 -4.51 5.95 0.64
CA ASP A 73 -4.20 7.34 0.29
C ASP A 73 -5.46 8.09 -0.14
N ILE A 74 -6.19 7.54 -1.09
CA ILE A 74 -7.50 8.03 -1.51
C ILE A 74 -8.45 6.86 -1.71
N VAL A 75 -9.70 7.03 -1.29
CA VAL A 75 -10.81 6.18 -1.68
C VAL A 75 -11.87 7.04 -2.37
N GLU A 76 -12.10 6.78 -3.65
CA GLU A 76 -13.18 7.42 -4.40
C GLU A 76 -14.49 6.71 -4.08
N VAL A 77 -15.52 7.49 -3.78
CA VAL A 77 -16.88 7.00 -3.58
C VAL A 77 -17.72 7.49 -4.75
N HIS A 78 -17.99 6.59 -5.68
CA HIS A 78 -18.80 6.89 -6.86
C HIS A 78 -20.28 6.70 -6.54
N PRO A 79 -21.16 7.70 -6.77
CA PRO A 79 -22.58 7.57 -6.50
C PRO A 79 -23.21 6.48 -7.35
N VAL A 80 -24.14 5.70 -6.78
CA VAL A 80 -24.99 4.80 -7.56
C VAL A 80 -26.11 5.62 -8.23
N ALA A 81 -26.56 5.21 -9.42
CA ALA A 81 -27.47 5.96 -10.28
C ALA A 81 -28.75 6.48 -9.61
N ALA A 82 -29.23 5.83 -8.54
CA ALA A 82 -30.39 6.28 -7.77
C ALA A 82 -30.14 7.58 -6.96
N GLU A 83 -28.88 7.88 -6.61
CA GLU A 83 -28.50 9.09 -5.85
C GLU A 83 -28.25 10.29 -6.76
N VAL A 84 -27.78 10.06 -7.98
CA VAL A 84 -27.56 11.12 -8.97
C VAL A 84 -28.88 11.88 -9.26
N THR A 85 -30.00 11.18 -9.25
CA THR A 85 -31.34 11.81 -9.48
C THR A 85 -31.72 12.74 -8.32
N ARG A 86 -31.37 12.42 -7.07
CA ARG A 86 -31.63 13.27 -5.90
C ARG A 86 -30.73 14.50 -5.84
N LEU A 87 -29.45 14.35 -6.18
CA LEU A 87 -28.47 15.44 -6.19
C LEU A 87 -28.71 16.45 -7.30
N ASN A 88 -29.26 16.03 -8.46
CA ASN A 88 -29.59 16.95 -9.57
C ASN A 88 -30.82 17.79 -9.30
N LEU A 89 -31.75 17.37 -8.43
CA LEU A 89 -32.93 18.14 -8.05
C LEU A 89 -32.59 19.25 -7.02
N SER A 90 -31.48 19.15 -6.29
CA SER A 90 -31.06 20.16 -5.29
C SER A 90 -30.04 21.18 -5.83
N LYS A 91 -29.57 21.07 -7.08
CA LYS A 91 -28.52 21.93 -7.67
C LYS A 91 -29.04 23.05 -8.54
N ALA A 92 -30.31 23.46 -8.39
CA ALA A 92 -30.85 24.60 -9.14
C ALA A 92 -30.40 25.98 -8.61
N GLU A 93 -29.67 26.05 -7.50
CA GLU A 93 -29.19 27.35 -6.98
C GLU A 93 -27.81 27.28 -6.39
N SER A 94 -26.95 28.20 -6.84
CA SER A 94 -25.78 28.75 -6.15
C SER A 94 -24.37 28.23 -6.52
N GLY A 95 -23.61 29.26 -6.92
CA GLY A 95 -22.22 29.28 -7.28
C GLY A 95 -21.21 28.97 -6.15
N ASN A 96 -19.97 28.78 -6.60
CA ASN A 96 -18.70 28.78 -5.85
C ASN A 96 -18.79 28.62 -4.33
N GLN A 97 -18.80 27.39 -3.82
CA GLN A 97 -18.56 27.13 -2.41
C GLN A 97 -17.15 26.57 -2.19
N LYS A 98 -16.39 27.28 -1.35
CA LYS A 98 -15.13 26.81 -0.76
C LYS A 98 -15.39 25.55 0.06
N VAL A 99 -14.49 24.58 -0.09
CA VAL A 99 -14.51 23.30 0.63
C VAL A 99 -14.27 23.54 2.10
N GLU A 100 -15.25 23.26 2.95
CA GLU A 100 -15.04 23.10 4.40
C GLU A 100 -14.55 21.67 4.67
N ILE A 101 -13.37 21.57 5.25
CA ILE A 101 -12.81 20.30 5.72
C ILE A 101 -13.52 19.97 7.06
N GLN A 102 -14.46 19.05 7.02
CA GLN A 102 -15.10 18.55 8.23
C GLN A 102 -14.33 17.35 8.77
N SER A 103 -14.06 17.34 10.07
CA SER A 103 -13.16 16.42 10.76
C SER A 103 -13.77 15.08 11.19
N GLU A 104 -15.04 14.82 10.92
CA GLU A 104 -15.70 13.54 11.28
C GLU A 104 -16.21 12.81 10.05
N PRO A 105 -15.93 11.50 9.91
CA PRO A 105 -16.59 10.69 8.90
C PRO A 105 -18.07 10.57 9.30
N PRO A 106 -19.03 10.95 8.42
CA PRO A 106 -20.42 10.72 8.74
C PRO A 106 -20.68 9.20 8.82
N HIS A 107 -21.34 8.77 9.88
CA HIS A 107 -22.03 7.46 9.97
C HIS A 107 -23.21 7.44 8.96
N VAL A 108 -22.89 7.55 7.68
CA VAL A 108 -23.87 7.46 6.62
C VAL A 108 -23.67 6.10 5.99
N GLY A 109 -24.74 5.32 5.88
CA GLY A 109 -24.71 4.10 5.09
C GLY A 109 -24.06 4.39 3.75
N PHE A 110 -22.96 3.74 3.44
CA PHE A 110 -22.19 3.96 2.22
C PHE A 110 -23.02 3.47 1.02
N TYR A 111 -23.72 4.37 0.37
CA TYR A 111 -24.48 4.10 -0.86
C TYR A 111 -23.65 4.40 -2.12
N GLY A 112 -22.38 4.01 -2.14
CA GLY A 112 -21.50 4.30 -3.28
C GLY A 112 -20.59 3.13 -3.62
N LYS A 113 -20.10 3.08 -4.86
CA LYS A 113 -19.04 2.13 -5.26
C LYS A 113 -17.70 2.69 -4.79
N LEU A 114 -17.03 1.94 -3.91
CA LEU A 114 -15.70 2.28 -3.45
C LEU A 114 -14.66 1.93 -4.52
N PHE A 115 -13.67 2.82 -4.67
CA PHE A 115 -12.58 2.64 -5.60
C PHE A 115 -11.28 3.16 -4.97
N PRO A 116 -10.40 2.29 -4.45
CA PRO A 116 -9.15 2.69 -3.84
C PRO A 116 -8.14 3.17 -4.88
N VAL A 117 -7.40 4.22 -4.52
CA VAL A 117 -6.32 4.79 -5.33
C VAL A 117 -5.08 4.95 -4.47
N GLU A 118 -4.03 4.24 -4.82
CA GLU A 118 -2.71 4.30 -4.19
C GLU A 118 -1.81 5.28 -4.94
N PHE A 119 -1.11 6.14 -4.22
CA PHE A 119 -0.15 7.08 -4.79
C PHE A 119 1.26 6.53 -4.76
N LYS A 120 1.95 6.59 -5.90
CA LYS A 120 3.35 6.17 -6.01
C LYS A 120 4.19 7.27 -6.65
N VAL A 121 5.40 7.42 -6.12
CA VAL A 121 6.44 8.25 -6.76
C VAL A 121 6.95 7.55 -8.01
N GLY A 122 7.42 8.35 -8.97
CA GLY A 122 8.07 7.82 -10.14
C GLY A 122 7.15 7.70 -11.35
N LYS A 123 7.74 7.21 -12.44
CA LYS A 123 7.03 7.00 -13.71
C LYS A 123 6.19 5.73 -13.63
N ARG A 124 5.13 5.69 -14.42
CA ARG A 124 4.27 4.51 -14.54
C ARG A 124 5.11 3.26 -14.80
N ARG A 125 5.08 2.32 -13.84
CA ARG A 125 5.68 0.98 -13.92
C ARG A 125 4.63 -0.04 -13.54
N GLN A 126 4.82 -1.28 -13.99
CA GLN A 126 3.99 -2.40 -13.55
C GLN A 126 4.81 -3.22 -12.57
N TRP A 127 4.44 -3.16 -11.30
CA TRP A 127 5.08 -3.91 -10.23
C TRP A 127 4.01 -4.73 -9.51
N GLU A 128 4.20 -6.02 -9.40
CA GLU A 128 3.27 -6.92 -8.72
C GLU A 128 3.05 -6.54 -7.24
N ASN A 129 4.07 -5.97 -6.59
CA ASN A 129 3.97 -5.52 -5.21
C ASN A 129 3.01 -4.34 -5.03
N ASP A 130 2.92 -3.40 -5.97
CA ASP A 130 1.95 -2.31 -5.92
C ASP A 130 0.52 -2.84 -6.13
N ASP A 131 0.35 -3.81 -7.03
CA ASP A 131 -0.92 -4.44 -7.32
C ASP A 131 -1.44 -5.23 -6.11
N ALA A 132 -0.57 -5.99 -5.44
CA ALA A 132 -0.92 -6.74 -4.24
C ALA A 132 -1.21 -5.82 -3.05
N GLN A 133 -0.46 -4.72 -2.86
CA GLN A 133 -0.74 -3.73 -1.82
C GLN A 133 -2.12 -3.10 -2.01
N LEU A 134 -2.44 -2.66 -3.23
CA LEU A 134 -3.74 -2.07 -3.55
C LEU A 134 -4.88 -3.10 -3.39
N CYS A 135 -4.65 -4.35 -3.78
CA CYS A 135 -5.61 -5.43 -3.56
C CYS A 135 -5.84 -5.69 -2.06
N ALA A 136 -4.80 -5.65 -1.23
CA ALA A 136 -4.94 -5.78 0.22
C ALA A 136 -5.75 -4.62 0.83
N GLN A 137 -5.58 -3.39 0.34
CA GLN A 137 -6.41 -2.25 0.73
C GLN A 137 -7.88 -2.49 0.37
N ALA A 138 -8.14 -3.02 -0.84
CA ALA A 138 -9.50 -3.34 -1.26
C ALA A 138 -10.13 -4.44 -0.38
N LEU A 139 -9.38 -5.48 -0.01
CA LEU A 139 -9.85 -6.54 0.89
C LEU A 139 -10.20 -6.00 2.29
N CYS A 140 -9.41 -5.05 2.82
CA CYS A 140 -9.75 -4.36 4.08
C CYS A 140 -11.05 -3.56 3.94
N LEU A 141 -11.19 -2.78 2.87
CA LEU A 141 -12.41 -2.00 2.62
C LEU A 141 -13.64 -2.89 2.43
N GLU A 142 -13.50 -4.02 1.74
CA GLU A 142 -14.58 -4.99 1.54
C GLU A 142 -15.10 -5.54 2.87
N GLU A 143 -14.18 -5.88 3.80
CA GLU A 143 -14.54 -6.35 5.13
C GLU A 143 -15.22 -5.25 5.96
N MET A 144 -14.63 -4.04 5.98
CA MET A 144 -15.16 -2.91 6.76
C MET A 144 -16.54 -2.44 6.31
N PHE A 145 -16.79 -2.45 4.99
CA PHE A 145 -18.02 -1.90 4.42
C PHE A 145 -18.99 -2.95 3.86
N HIS A 146 -18.69 -4.24 4.05
CA HIS A 146 -19.50 -5.38 3.58
C HIS A 146 -19.88 -5.24 2.09
N THR A 147 -18.91 -4.91 1.26
CA THR A 147 -19.09 -4.65 -0.18
C THR A 147 -18.06 -5.43 -0.99
N THR A 148 -18.20 -5.41 -2.32
CA THR A 148 -17.21 -5.99 -3.23
C THR A 148 -16.58 -4.89 -4.06
N ILE A 149 -15.26 -4.88 -4.10
CA ILE A 149 -14.47 -3.89 -4.85
C ILE A 149 -13.72 -4.63 -5.97
N PRO A 150 -14.18 -4.52 -7.22
CA PRO A 150 -13.60 -5.31 -8.32
C PRO A 150 -12.30 -4.73 -8.87
N ARG A 151 -12.02 -3.46 -8.63
CA ARG A 151 -10.86 -2.76 -9.19
C ARG A 151 -10.47 -1.54 -8.37
N GLY A 152 -9.25 -1.07 -8.57
CA GLY A 152 -8.69 0.16 -8.04
C GLY A 152 -7.68 0.76 -9.00
N ALA A 153 -6.88 1.73 -8.57
CA ALA A 153 -5.83 2.31 -9.40
C ALA A 153 -4.58 2.66 -8.62
N VAL A 154 -3.43 2.63 -9.30
CA VAL A 154 -2.19 3.26 -8.86
C VAL A 154 -1.99 4.55 -9.64
N PHE A 155 -1.81 5.65 -8.93
CA PHE A 155 -1.49 6.95 -9.50
C PHE A 155 0.01 7.23 -9.37
N HIS A 156 0.67 7.46 -10.49
CA HIS A 156 2.10 7.76 -10.55
C HIS A 156 2.33 9.26 -10.64
N ALA A 157 2.89 9.86 -9.60
CA ALA A 157 3.03 11.31 -9.44
C ALA A 157 3.89 11.97 -10.54
N ASP A 158 5.02 11.37 -10.90
CA ASP A 158 5.93 11.97 -11.91
C ASP A 158 5.33 12.00 -13.32
N SER A 159 4.59 10.96 -13.68
CA SER A 159 3.96 10.89 -15.01
C SER A 159 2.53 11.46 -15.03
N LYS A 160 1.96 11.77 -13.85
CA LYS A 160 0.55 12.15 -13.67
C LYS A 160 -0.42 11.19 -14.35
N ARG A 161 -0.07 9.90 -14.37
CA ARG A 161 -0.86 8.85 -15.01
C ARG A 161 -1.39 7.88 -13.97
N ARG A 162 -2.62 7.44 -14.21
CA ARG A 162 -3.33 6.43 -13.44
C ARG A 162 -3.27 5.10 -14.20
N ARG A 163 -3.01 4.01 -13.49
CA ARG A 163 -3.09 2.65 -13.98
C ARG A 163 -4.18 1.91 -13.19
N GLU A 164 -5.25 1.54 -13.87
CA GLU A 164 -6.29 0.72 -13.25
C GLU A 164 -5.82 -0.74 -13.14
N ILE A 165 -6.27 -1.39 -12.05
CA ILE A 165 -5.95 -2.75 -11.70
C ILE A 165 -7.27 -3.45 -11.38
N GLU A 166 -7.53 -4.55 -12.07
CA GLU A 166 -8.63 -5.44 -11.77
C GLU A 166 -8.22 -6.44 -10.69
N PHE A 167 -9.00 -6.57 -9.64
CA PHE A 167 -8.74 -7.53 -8.56
C PHE A 167 -9.27 -8.91 -8.93
N THR A 168 -8.56 -9.55 -9.88
CA THR A 168 -8.89 -10.90 -10.36
C THR A 168 -8.78 -11.93 -9.24
N PRO A 169 -9.44 -13.10 -9.35
CA PRO A 169 -9.27 -14.18 -8.38
C PRO A 169 -7.82 -14.59 -8.17
N ALA A 170 -7.00 -14.54 -9.23
CA ALA A 170 -5.57 -14.86 -9.15
C ALA A 170 -4.80 -13.83 -8.32
N LEU A 171 -5.05 -12.51 -8.52
CA LEU A 171 -4.40 -11.46 -7.74
C LEU A 171 -4.84 -11.51 -6.27
N ARG A 172 -6.12 -11.77 -6.00
CA ARG A 172 -6.63 -11.94 -4.64
C ARG A 172 -5.96 -13.11 -3.92
N ALA A 173 -5.89 -14.28 -4.57
CA ALA A 173 -5.23 -15.45 -4.02
C ALA A 173 -3.74 -15.22 -3.77
N LEU A 174 -3.03 -14.56 -4.70
CA LEU A 174 -1.64 -14.16 -4.52
C LEU A 174 -1.49 -13.22 -3.31
N THR A 175 -2.35 -12.22 -3.20
CA THR A 175 -2.32 -11.25 -2.09
C THR A 175 -2.53 -11.93 -0.75
N GLU A 176 -3.57 -12.76 -0.61
CA GLU A 176 -3.85 -13.49 0.63
C GLU A 176 -2.73 -14.47 1.00
N LYS A 177 -2.17 -15.19 0.03
CA LYS A 177 -1.01 -16.05 0.24
C LYS A 177 0.19 -15.25 0.75
N THR A 178 0.48 -14.11 0.12
CA THR A 178 1.61 -13.25 0.51
C THR A 178 1.42 -12.68 1.93
N ILE A 179 0.18 -12.35 2.30
CA ILE A 179 -0.14 -11.90 3.67
C ILE A 179 0.14 -13.02 4.67
N ALA A 180 -0.26 -14.26 4.39
CA ALA A 180 0.00 -15.41 5.26
C ALA A 180 1.52 -15.65 5.41
N GLU A 181 2.27 -15.66 4.31
CA GLU A 181 3.74 -15.81 4.33
C GLU A 181 4.44 -14.68 5.10
N LEU A 182 3.90 -13.45 5.04
CA LEU A 182 4.40 -12.32 5.82
C LEU A 182 4.13 -12.51 7.32
N HIS A 183 2.95 -13.01 7.71
CA HIS A 183 2.66 -13.37 9.10
C HIS A 183 3.64 -14.41 9.61
N ASP A 184 3.84 -15.48 8.86
CA ASP A 184 4.79 -16.56 9.21
C ASP A 184 6.20 -16.02 9.39
N LEU A 185 6.66 -15.12 8.52
CA LEU A 185 7.97 -14.48 8.63
C LEU A 185 8.10 -13.67 9.92
N LEU A 186 7.11 -12.81 10.21
CA LEU A 186 7.16 -11.92 11.36
C LEU A 186 7.03 -12.70 12.69
N ASP A 187 6.21 -13.74 12.73
CA ASP A 187 6.03 -14.59 13.89
C ASP A 187 7.26 -15.46 14.17
N SER A 188 7.98 -15.90 13.12
CA SER A 188 9.20 -16.67 13.24
C SER A 188 10.37 -15.88 13.83
N THR A 189 10.29 -14.54 13.79
CA THR A 189 11.37 -13.59 14.14
C THR A 189 12.69 -13.87 13.42
N ALA A 190 12.70 -14.72 12.40
CA ALA A 190 13.87 -15.09 11.66
C ALA A 190 14.23 -14.04 10.59
N ILE A 191 15.52 -13.73 10.47
CA ILE A 191 16.00 -12.87 9.40
C ILE A 191 16.44 -13.75 8.22
N PRO A 192 15.73 -13.73 7.08
CA PRO A 192 16.13 -14.50 5.90
C PRO A 192 17.56 -14.15 5.46
N ARG A 193 18.25 -15.13 4.89
CA ARG A 193 19.61 -14.88 4.37
C ARG A 193 19.58 -13.85 3.23
N ALA A 194 20.63 -13.06 3.16
CA ALA A 194 20.77 -12.10 2.08
C ALA A 194 21.05 -12.82 0.75
N GLU A 195 20.31 -12.40 -0.28
CA GLU A 195 20.56 -12.80 -1.67
C GLU A 195 20.70 -11.52 -2.49
N PHE A 196 21.88 -11.35 -3.11
CA PHE A 196 22.10 -10.17 -3.94
C PHE A 196 21.27 -10.28 -5.22
N ARG A 197 20.51 -9.22 -5.50
CA ARG A 197 19.76 -9.02 -6.74
C ARG A 197 20.00 -7.58 -7.23
N GLU A 198 19.81 -7.32 -8.50
CA GLU A 198 19.97 -5.98 -9.09
C GLU A 198 19.17 -4.92 -8.32
N ALA A 199 17.93 -5.24 -7.92
CA ALA A 199 17.10 -4.36 -7.11
C ALA A 199 17.70 -3.98 -5.75
N CYS A 200 18.71 -4.70 -5.25
CA CYS A 200 19.38 -4.34 -4.00
C CYS A 200 20.11 -3.01 -4.09
N GLU A 201 20.58 -2.59 -5.26
CA GLU A 201 21.34 -1.36 -5.44
C GLU A 201 20.49 -0.10 -5.19
N GLU A 202 19.17 -0.19 -5.40
CA GLU A 202 18.21 0.88 -5.09
C GLU A 202 17.59 0.73 -3.68
N CYS A 203 17.96 -0.31 -2.92
CA CYS A 203 17.40 -0.57 -1.60
C CYS A 203 17.96 0.36 -0.53
N SER A 204 17.09 1.03 0.24
CA SER A 204 17.51 1.91 1.34
C SER A 204 18.34 1.20 2.42
N LEU A 205 18.22 -0.13 2.54
CA LEU A 205 18.95 -0.93 3.50
C LEU A 205 20.22 -1.60 2.90
N TYR A 206 20.63 -1.25 1.69
CA TYR A 206 21.75 -1.90 1.01
C TYR A 206 23.04 -1.91 1.82
N GLU A 207 23.40 -0.75 2.40
CA GLU A 207 24.62 -0.59 3.20
C GLU A 207 24.57 -1.29 4.56
N ILE A 208 23.38 -1.57 5.09
CA ILE A 208 23.18 -2.29 6.35
C ILE A 208 23.11 -3.79 6.07
N CYS A 209 22.35 -4.17 5.05
CA CYS A 209 22.13 -5.55 4.64
C CYS A 209 23.42 -6.20 4.10
N LEU A 210 24.27 -5.43 3.38
CA LEU A 210 25.51 -5.88 2.75
C LEU A 210 25.34 -7.20 1.96
N PRO A 211 24.40 -7.32 1.02
CA PRO A 211 23.99 -8.60 0.46
C PRO A 211 25.13 -9.30 -0.30
N LYS A 212 26.05 -8.55 -0.88
CA LYS A 212 27.25 -9.11 -1.56
C LYS A 212 28.24 -9.73 -0.56
N ALA A 213 28.29 -9.23 0.69
CA ALA A 213 29.23 -9.71 1.72
C ALA A 213 28.61 -10.78 2.62
N THR A 214 27.31 -10.69 2.93
CA THR A 214 26.61 -11.57 3.87
C THR A 214 25.77 -12.67 3.19
N GLY A 215 25.63 -12.63 1.88
CA GLY A 215 24.85 -13.59 1.10
C GLY A 215 25.48 -14.98 1.05
N THR A 216 24.66 -15.97 0.67
CA THR A 216 25.12 -17.33 0.42
C THR A 216 26.15 -17.35 -0.70
N GLY A 217 27.29 -18.01 -0.48
CA GLY A 217 28.42 -18.04 -1.43
C GLY A 217 29.35 -16.83 -1.37
N SER A 218 29.10 -15.88 -0.46
CA SER A 218 30.04 -14.78 -0.23
C SER A 218 31.39 -15.29 0.30
N ARG A 219 32.46 -14.53 0.00
CA ARG A 219 33.80 -14.83 0.53
C ARG A 219 33.83 -14.89 2.07
N ALA A 220 33.01 -14.06 2.73
CA ALA A 220 32.86 -14.06 4.18
C ALA A 220 32.23 -15.37 4.69
N ALA A 221 31.17 -15.86 4.02
CA ALA A 221 30.57 -17.14 4.37
C ALA A 221 31.51 -18.33 4.14
N GLN A 222 32.29 -18.29 3.07
CA GLN A 222 33.31 -19.31 2.78
C GLN A 222 34.42 -19.32 3.86
N LEU A 223 34.93 -18.15 4.24
CA LEU A 223 35.94 -18.00 5.27
C LEU A 223 35.41 -18.42 6.66
N ALA A 224 34.19 -18.02 7.02
CA ALA A 224 33.56 -18.46 8.27
C ALA A 224 33.43 -19.98 8.33
N GLY A 225 33.03 -20.64 7.23
CA GLY A 225 32.99 -22.11 7.15
C GLY A 225 34.35 -22.80 7.25
N GLN A 226 35.45 -22.10 6.99
CA GLN A 226 36.79 -22.61 7.17
C GLN A 226 37.30 -22.43 8.61
N LEU A 227 36.95 -21.33 9.28
CA LEU A 227 37.37 -21.01 10.66
C LEU A 227 36.76 -21.96 11.69
N PHE A 228 35.61 -22.55 11.43
CA PHE A 228 34.92 -23.46 12.35
C PHE A 228 34.96 -24.93 11.93
N LYS A 229 35.80 -25.29 10.97
CA LYS A 229 36.13 -26.71 10.74
C LYS A 229 37.18 -27.14 11.76
N ILE A 230 36.71 -27.78 12.85
CA ILE A 230 37.52 -28.53 13.80
C ILE A 230 37.69 -29.96 13.27
#